data_db9c896cb4eacf9dc76097d1a680075f
#
_entry.id   db9c896cb4eacf9dc76097d1a680075f
#
_cell.length_a   1.000
_cell.length_b   1.000
_cell.length_c   1.000
_cell.angle_alpha   90.00
_cell.angle_beta   90.00
_cell.angle_gamma   90.00
#
_symmetry.space_group_name_H-M   'P 1'
#
loop_
_entity.id
_entity.type
_entity.pdbx_description
1 polymer ?
#
loop_
_entity_poly.entity_id
_entity_poly.type
_entity_poly.pdbx_seq_one_letter_code
_entity_poly.pdbx_strand_id
1 'polypeptide(L)'
;MQEFAEARNAICLIAERGGGGITGFVIVHLDFGTTGLQGYVVTLDVAETYRREGVASRLMLEAESRAGAMGVQQMALHVFTGNEGAIRFYERLGYSRHGVRRRFYRVAGLDAFLYRKELAAF
;
A
#
# COMPACT_ATOMS: atom_id res chain seq x y z
N MET A 1 -1.17 -13.30 9.24
CA MET A 1 -0.76 -11.90 9.06
C MET A 1 -0.48 -11.31 10.42
N GLN A 2 0.61 -10.59 10.56
CA GLN A 2 1.07 -10.16 11.86
C GLN A 2 1.54 -8.71 11.78
N GLU A 3 1.23 -7.93 12.81
CA GLU A 3 1.78 -6.59 12.96
C GLU A 3 3.21 -6.71 13.47
N PHE A 4 4.15 -6.13 12.73
CA PHE A 4 5.57 -6.32 13.02
C PHE A 4 6.16 -5.21 13.87
N ALA A 5 5.81 -3.97 13.59
CA ALA A 5 6.34 -2.82 14.32
C ALA A 5 5.25 -1.80 14.54
N GLU A 6 5.18 -1.23 15.72
CA GLU A 6 4.31 -0.11 16.00
C GLU A 6 5.15 1.14 16.08
N ALA A 7 5.00 1.99 15.08
CA ALA A 7 5.45 3.36 15.16
C ALA A 7 4.21 4.23 15.21
N ARG A 8 4.31 5.39 15.84
CA ARG A 8 3.17 6.30 15.96
C ARG A 8 2.55 6.68 14.62
N ASN A 9 3.36 6.67 13.58
CA ASN A 9 2.96 7.15 12.27
C ASN A 9 3.11 6.10 11.18
N ALA A 10 3.10 4.83 11.54
CA ALA A 10 3.25 3.77 10.53
C ALA A 10 2.49 2.51 10.93
N ILE A 11 2.01 1.80 9.90
CA ILE A 11 1.47 0.46 10.02
C ILE A 11 2.42 -0.46 9.25
N CYS A 12 2.93 -1.49 9.92
CA CYS A 12 3.79 -2.48 9.30
C CYS A 12 3.17 -3.85 9.51
N LEU A 13 2.83 -4.54 8.43
CA LEU A 13 2.22 -5.86 8.47
C LEU A 13 3.08 -6.85 7.72
N ILE A 14 3.22 -8.03 8.30
CA ILE A 14 3.94 -9.13 7.69
C ILE A 14 3.00 -10.29 7.46
N ALA A 15 3.09 -10.89 6.27
CA ALA A 15 2.42 -12.15 5.99
C ALA A 15 3.42 -13.29 6.18
N GLU A 16 3.03 -14.28 6.97
CA GLU A 16 3.84 -15.45 7.24
C GLU A 16 3.10 -16.70 6.78
N ARG A 17 3.86 -17.69 6.32
CA ARG A 17 3.28 -18.99 6.03
C ARG A 17 3.36 -19.86 7.29
N GLY A 18 2.50 -20.87 7.39
CA GLY A 18 2.57 -21.85 8.46
C GLY A 18 3.93 -22.55 8.46
N GLY A 19 4.57 -22.65 9.62
CA GLY A 19 5.90 -23.19 9.72
C GLY A 19 7.03 -22.17 9.66
N GLY A 20 6.68 -20.89 9.57
CA GLY A 20 7.65 -19.79 9.55
C GLY A 20 8.02 -19.37 8.12
N GLY A 21 8.67 -18.25 8.01
CA GLY A 21 9.05 -17.68 6.73
C GLY A 21 8.09 -16.59 6.30
N ILE A 22 8.65 -15.45 5.93
CA ILE A 22 7.90 -14.27 5.51
C ILE A 22 7.59 -14.40 4.03
N THR A 23 6.30 -14.26 3.67
CA THR A 23 5.87 -14.30 2.28
C THR A 23 5.67 -12.92 1.69
N GLY A 24 5.46 -11.91 2.54
CA GLY A 24 5.30 -10.54 2.07
C GLY A 24 5.14 -9.57 3.23
N PHE A 25 5.18 -8.29 2.90
CA PHE A 25 4.95 -7.23 3.90
C PHE A 25 4.42 -5.98 3.23
N VAL A 26 3.80 -5.12 4.04
CA VAL A 26 3.34 -3.80 3.61
C VAL A 26 3.69 -2.79 4.70
N ILE A 27 4.13 -1.62 4.28
CA ILE A 27 4.40 -0.49 5.17
C ILE A 27 3.56 0.68 4.72
N VAL A 28 2.77 1.23 5.65
CA VAL A 28 1.92 2.40 5.41
C VAL A 28 2.35 3.50 6.37
N HIS A 29 2.66 4.65 5.84
CA HIS A 29 2.95 5.84 6.62
C HIS A 29 1.67 6.60 6.89
N LEU A 30 1.51 7.11 8.11
CA LEU A 30 0.32 7.88 8.50
C LEU A 30 0.71 9.34 8.66
N ASP A 31 -0.10 10.23 8.09
CA ASP A 31 0.20 11.65 8.09
C ASP A 31 -1.09 12.47 8.14
N PHE A 32 -1.03 13.63 8.79
CA PHE A 32 -2.15 14.56 8.77
C PHE A 32 -2.03 15.45 7.55
N GLY A 33 -2.99 15.30 6.64
CA GLY A 33 -3.14 16.18 5.50
C GLY A 33 -4.11 17.32 5.81
N THR A 34 -4.42 18.13 4.81
CA THR A 34 -5.36 19.22 4.94
C THR A 34 -6.79 18.73 5.18
N THR A 35 -7.08 17.50 4.80
CA THR A 35 -8.43 16.91 4.90
C THR A 35 -8.52 15.83 5.97
N GLY A 36 -7.52 15.70 6.83
CA GLY A 36 -7.52 14.71 7.89
C GLY A 36 -6.36 13.75 7.81
N LEU A 37 -6.48 12.63 8.53
CA LEU A 37 -5.42 11.62 8.58
C LEU A 37 -5.40 10.83 7.28
N GLN A 38 -4.23 10.70 6.71
CA GLN A 38 -4.03 9.97 5.45
C GLN A 38 -2.99 8.88 5.63
N GLY A 39 -3.12 7.81 4.83
CA GLY A 39 -2.14 6.74 4.77
C GLY A 39 -1.44 6.74 3.42
N TYR A 40 -0.13 6.58 3.44
CA TYR A 40 0.66 6.45 2.23
C TYR A 40 1.35 5.09 2.23
N VAL A 41 1.07 4.30 1.20
CA VAL A 41 1.71 2.99 1.05
C VAL A 41 3.13 3.22 0.57
N VAL A 42 4.08 3.03 1.48
CA VAL A 42 5.50 3.22 1.18
C VAL A 42 6.00 2.07 0.33
N THR A 43 5.65 0.86 0.72
CA THR A 43 6.05 -0.35 0.00
C THR A 43 5.09 -1.49 0.28
N LEU A 44 4.90 -2.30 -0.73
CA LEU A 44 4.19 -3.57 -0.65
C LEU A 44 5.04 -4.58 -1.43
N ASP A 45 5.51 -5.60 -0.73
CA ASP A 45 6.38 -6.59 -1.32
C ASP A 45 5.88 -7.99 -1.01
N VAL A 46 5.87 -8.84 -2.03
CA VAL A 46 5.53 -10.25 -1.88
C VAL A 46 6.63 -11.06 -2.56
N ALA A 47 7.15 -12.06 -1.85
CA ALA A 47 8.18 -12.94 -2.41
C ALA A 47 7.67 -13.57 -3.70
N GLU A 48 8.54 -13.64 -4.70
CA GLU A 48 8.17 -14.10 -6.04
C GLU A 48 7.46 -15.45 -6.02
N THR A 49 7.94 -16.37 -5.17
CA THR A 49 7.37 -17.71 -5.03
C THR A 49 5.90 -17.66 -4.55
N TYR A 50 5.48 -16.60 -3.89
CA TYR A 50 4.14 -16.49 -3.31
C TYR A 50 3.26 -15.48 -4.03
N ARG A 51 3.72 -14.95 -5.14
CA ARG A 51 2.89 -14.08 -5.96
C ARG A 51 1.74 -14.88 -6.56
N ARG A 52 0.62 -14.22 -6.79
CA ARG A 52 -0.62 -14.83 -7.31
C ARG A 52 -1.32 -15.76 -6.32
N GLU A 53 -0.93 -15.75 -5.06
CA GLU A 53 -1.63 -16.50 -4.00
C GLU A 53 -2.52 -15.60 -3.16
N GLY A 54 -2.73 -14.37 -3.58
CA GLY A 54 -3.58 -13.44 -2.86
C GLY A 54 -2.93 -12.77 -1.65
N VAL A 55 -1.63 -12.95 -1.45
CA VAL A 55 -0.92 -12.37 -0.31
C VAL A 55 -0.96 -10.85 -0.36
N ALA A 56 -0.68 -10.26 -1.52
CA ALA A 56 -0.68 -8.80 -1.67
C ALA A 56 -2.06 -8.21 -1.39
N SER A 57 -3.12 -8.85 -1.89
CA SER A 57 -4.49 -8.40 -1.65
C SER A 57 -4.83 -8.45 -0.17
N ARG A 58 -4.48 -9.54 0.51
CA ARG A 58 -4.76 -9.67 1.94
C ARG A 58 -4.00 -8.65 2.76
N LEU A 59 -2.73 -8.39 2.41
CA LEU A 59 -1.93 -7.37 3.10
C LEU A 59 -2.55 -5.99 2.93
N MET A 60 -2.94 -5.63 1.71
CA MET A 60 -3.55 -4.32 1.45
C MET A 60 -4.89 -4.17 2.16
N LEU A 61 -5.75 -5.18 2.09
CA LEU A 61 -7.05 -5.12 2.75
C LEU A 61 -6.93 -5.03 4.26
N GLU A 62 -5.99 -5.76 4.84
CA GLU A 62 -5.75 -5.66 6.28
C GLU A 62 -5.18 -4.30 6.66
N ALA A 63 -4.26 -3.76 5.87
CA ALA A 63 -3.70 -2.43 6.10
C ALA A 63 -4.77 -1.36 6.03
N GLU A 64 -5.67 -1.45 5.05
CA GLU A 64 -6.80 -0.52 4.91
C GLU A 64 -7.75 -0.62 6.10
N SER A 65 -8.03 -1.83 6.55
CA SER A 65 -8.90 -2.05 7.71
C SER A 65 -8.31 -1.41 8.97
N ARG A 66 -7.03 -1.61 9.21
CA ARG A 66 -6.35 -1.03 10.37
C ARG A 66 -6.25 0.49 10.26
N ALA A 67 -5.93 0.99 9.08
CA ALA A 67 -5.86 2.43 8.84
C ALA A 67 -7.22 3.08 9.08
N GLY A 68 -8.28 2.48 8.54
CA GLY A 68 -9.64 2.98 8.74
C GLY A 68 -10.05 3.01 10.21
N ALA A 69 -9.68 1.98 10.97
CA ALA A 69 -9.94 1.92 12.40
C ALA A 69 -9.19 3.01 13.17
N MET A 70 -8.08 3.50 12.63
CA MET A 70 -7.30 4.60 13.22
C MET A 70 -7.80 5.98 12.79
N GLY A 71 -8.78 6.04 11.90
CA GLY A 71 -9.32 7.30 11.41
C GLY A 71 -8.75 7.77 10.09
N VAL A 72 -7.98 6.93 9.40
CA VAL A 72 -7.45 7.27 8.08
C VAL A 72 -8.60 7.36 7.09
N GLN A 73 -8.68 8.48 6.38
CA GLN A 73 -9.76 8.74 5.45
C GLN A 73 -9.41 8.36 4.02
N GLN A 74 -8.13 8.40 3.69
CA GLN A 74 -7.67 8.16 2.33
C GLN A 74 -6.33 7.45 2.33
N MET A 75 -6.19 6.49 1.42
CA MET A 75 -4.91 5.84 1.15
C MET A 75 -4.37 6.34 -0.17
N ALA A 76 -3.07 6.54 -0.25
CA ALA A 76 -2.39 6.96 -1.46
C ALA A 76 -1.14 6.14 -1.70
N LEU A 77 -0.73 6.05 -2.95
CA LEU A 77 0.51 5.38 -3.33
C LEU A 77 0.98 5.89 -4.68
N HIS A 78 2.24 5.60 -4.98
CA HIS A 78 2.79 5.84 -6.30
C HIS A 78 3.17 4.53 -6.95
N VAL A 79 2.98 4.44 -8.25
CA VAL A 79 3.36 3.26 -9.02
C VAL A 79 4.04 3.69 -10.31
N PHE A 80 5.13 3.01 -10.68
CA PHE A 80 5.82 3.28 -11.94
C PHE A 80 4.82 3.18 -13.11
N THR A 81 4.86 4.18 -14.00
CA THR A 81 3.90 4.26 -15.11
C THR A 81 3.94 3.07 -16.05
N GLY A 82 5.06 2.36 -16.10
CA GLY A 82 5.21 1.16 -16.91
C GLY A 82 4.86 -0.14 -16.22
N ASN A 83 4.49 -0.09 -14.93
CA ASN A 83 4.18 -1.30 -14.18
C ASN A 83 2.69 -1.67 -14.33
N GLU A 84 2.36 -2.29 -15.46
CA GLU A 84 0.97 -2.62 -15.78
C GLU A 84 0.34 -3.59 -14.79
N GLY A 85 1.11 -4.54 -14.29
CA GLY A 85 0.60 -5.51 -13.32
C GLY A 85 0.19 -4.85 -12.01
N ALA A 86 1.03 -3.95 -11.49
CA ALA A 86 0.71 -3.21 -10.27
C ALA A 86 -0.46 -2.28 -10.48
N ILE A 87 -0.51 -1.60 -11.62
CA ILE A 87 -1.61 -0.70 -11.96
C ILE A 87 -2.93 -1.46 -11.93
N ARG A 88 -3.02 -2.60 -12.60
CA ARG A 88 -4.23 -3.42 -12.60
C ARG A 88 -4.58 -3.92 -11.19
N PHE A 89 -3.56 -4.31 -10.43
CA PHE A 89 -3.75 -4.77 -9.06
C PHE A 89 -4.41 -3.70 -8.19
N TYR A 90 -3.85 -2.49 -8.19
CA TYR A 90 -4.40 -1.41 -7.36
C TYR A 90 -5.78 -0.95 -7.85
N GLU A 91 -5.98 -0.90 -9.17
CA GLU A 91 -7.30 -0.54 -9.70
C GLU A 91 -8.38 -1.55 -9.31
N ARG A 92 -8.04 -2.83 -9.27
CA ARG A 92 -8.98 -3.85 -8.77
C ARG A 92 -9.32 -3.68 -7.30
N LEU A 93 -8.39 -3.14 -6.52
CA LEU A 93 -8.64 -2.86 -5.10
C LEU A 93 -9.43 -1.57 -4.87
N GLY A 94 -9.72 -0.83 -5.92
CA GLY A 94 -10.51 0.39 -5.82
C GLY A 94 -9.69 1.69 -5.84
N TYR A 95 -8.41 1.61 -6.10
CA TYR A 95 -7.59 2.80 -6.26
C TYR A 95 -7.82 3.42 -7.63
N SER A 96 -7.83 4.74 -7.69
CA SER A 96 -7.98 5.47 -8.94
C SER A 96 -6.82 6.44 -9.14
N ARG A 97 -6.51 6.68 -10.41
CA ARG A 97 -5.39 7.55 -10.78
C ARG A 97 -5.76 9.01 -10.58
N HIS A 98 -4.88 9.75 -9.91
CA HIS A 98 -5.08 11.17 -9.62
C HIS A 98 -4.03 12.07 -10.22
N GLY A 99 -2.99 11.53 -10.83
CA GLY A 99 -1.98 12.35 -11.46
C GLY A 99 -0.71 11.60 -11.79
N VAL A 100 0.24 12.33 -12.30
CA VAL A 100 1.56 11.82 -12.67
C VAL A 100 2.60 12.65 -11.94
N ARG A 101 3.55 12.00 -11.32
CA ARG A 101 4.72 12.66 -10.77
C ARG A 101 5.92 12.30 -11.62
N ARG A 102 6.45 13.28 -12.34
CA ARG A 102 7.57 13.08 -13.23
C ARG A 102 8.85 12.88 -12.42
N ARG A 103 9.70 11.97 -12.91
CA ARG A 103 10.99 11.65 -12.28
C ARG A 103 10.86 11.29 -10.82
N PHE A 104 9.78 10.59 -10.48
CA PHE A 104 9.57 10.12 -9.11
C PHE A 104 10.73 9.22 -8.66
N TYR A 105 11.17 8.33 -9.57
CA TYR A 105 12.34 7.48 -9.35
C TYR A 105 13.55 8.18 -9.95
N ARG A 106 14.16 9.08 -9.19
CA ARG A 106 15.17 10.01 -9.69
C ARG A 106 16.35 9.37 -10.39
N VAL A 107 16.86 8.26 -9.83
CA VAL A 107 18.04 7.58 -10.38
C VAL A 107 17.76 7.05 -11.78
N ALA A 108 16.58 6.51 -12.01
CA ALA A 108 16.20 5.96 -13.32
C ALA A 108 15.48 6.99 -14.21
N GLY A 109 15.11 8.15 -13.67
CA GLY A 109 14.33 9.15 -14.40
C GLY A 109 12.92 8.71 -14.73
N LEU A 110 12.37 7.76 -13.99
CA LEU A 110 11.06 7.17 -14.26
C LEU A 110 9.94 7.96 -13.58
N ASP A 111 8.81 8.02 -14.27
CA ASP A 111 7.61 8.69 -13.77
C ASP A 111 6.75 7.71 -12.98
N ALA A 112 5.93 8.26 -12.08
CA ALA A 112 4.98 7.46 -11.31
C ALA A 112 3.59 8.08 -11.41
N PHE A 113 2.58 7.20 -11.42
CA PHE A 113 1.20 7.63 -11.25
C PHE A 113 0.89 7.73 -9.76
N LEU A 114 0.16 8.75 -9.38
CA LEU A 114 -0.42 8.85 -8.05
C LEU A 114 -1.78 8.17 -8.07
N TYR A 115 -1.97 7.21 -7.17
CA TYR A 115 -3.24 6.50 -6.98
C TYR A 115 -3.78 6.76 -5.59
N ARG A 116 -5.10 6.90 -5.49
CA ARG A 116 -5.78 7.14 -4.23
C ARG A 116 -7.02 6.28 -4.10
N LYS A 117 -7.34 5.98 -2.85
CA LYS A 117 -8.58 5.28 -2.50
C LYS A 117 -9.14 5.91 -1.24
N GLU A 118 -10.41 6.28 -1.26
CA GLU A 118 -11.09 6.72 -0.06
C GLU A 118 -11.55 5.52 0.74
N LEU A 119 -11.30 5.55 2.04
CA LEU A 119 -11.74 4.49 2.92
C LEU A 119 -13.15 4.81 3.41
N ALA A 120 -13.96 3.75 3.56
CA ALA A 120 -15.32 3.93 4.03
C ALA A 120 -15.31 4.52 5.44
N ALA A 121 -16.20 5.46 5.69
CA ALA A 121 -16.41 6.00 7.03
C ALA A 121 -17.14 4.97 7.89
N PHE A 122 -16.73 4.86 9.14
CA PHE A 122 -17.36 3.97 10.09
C PHE A 122 -17.98 4.75 11.24
#